data_c63dab7ef3c3442d4d872545176c5a66
#
_entry.id   c63dab7ef3c3442d4d872545176c5a66
#
_cell.length_a   1.000
_cell.length_b   1.000
_cell.length_c   1.000
_cell.angle_alpha   90.00
_cell.angle_beta   90.00
_cell.angle_gamma   90.00
#
_symmetry.space_group_name_H-M   'P 1'
#
loop_
_entity.id
_entity.type
_entity.pdbx_description
1 polymer ?
#
loop_
_entity_poly.entity_id
_entity_poly.type
_entity_poly.pdbx_seq_one_letter_code
_entity_poly.pdbx_strand_id
1 'polypeptide(L)'
;MRIYKLNLDVDNYESCFIEETNISEDIFDTLCTATPLSFGNETVHFRYSGKDDKKIGDVLNCWDFCGYLINDKFCNLLATNNKIQAQYIKFQKDFILLNNTLVIDGLNSAKTKYEYFENDIIGVEEYSFKQLDYPPLFQISL
;
A
#
# COMPACT_ATOMS: atom_id res chain seq x y z
N MET A 1 7.05 11.05 19.01
CA MET A 1 6.40 9.98 18.20
C MET A 1 7.42 9.40 17.23
N ARG A 2 7.33 8.12 16.87
CA ARG A 2 8.17 7.51 15.82
C ARG A 2 7.29 7.20 14.62
N ILE A 3 7.77 7.53 13.42
CA ILE A 3 7.10 7.24 12.15
C ILE A 3 7.93 6.18 11.44
N TYR A 4 7.27 5.17 10.90
CA TYR A 4 7.90 4.06 10.19
C TYR A 4 7.36 3.99 8.78
N LYS A 5 8.25 3.80 7.82
CA LYS A 5 7.87 3.43 6.45
C LYS A 5 7.60 1.93 6.40
N LEU A 6 6.47 1.54 5.83
CA LEU A 6 6.20 0.14 5.53
C LEU A 6 7.03 -0.27 4.31
N ASN A 7 8.00 -1.13 4.53
CA ASN A 7 8.76 -1.79 3.48
C ASN A 7 8.47 -3.28 3.54
N LEU A 8 8.24 -3.88 2.38
CA LEU A 8 8.01 -5.31 2.28
C LEU A 8 9.34 -6.05 2.08
N ASP A 9 9.54 -7.10 2.83
CA ASP A 9 10.70 -7.98 2.73
C ASP A 9 10.43 -9.04 1.64
N VAL A 10 10.58 -8.63 0.38
CA VAL A 10 10.33 -9.48 -0.78
C VAL A 10 11.38 -10.57 -0.99
N ASP A 11 12.48 -10.51 -0.25
CA ASP A 11 13.54 -11.52 -0.33
C ASP A 11 13.19 -12.77 0.50
N ASN A 12 12.54 -12.58 1.65
CA ASN A 12 12.18 -13.66 2.57
C ASN A 12 10.71 -14.08 2.51
N TYR A 13 9.83 -13.23 1.95
CA TYR A 13 8.41 -13.49 1.88
C TYR A 13 7.91 -13.59 0.44
N GLU A 14 6.86 -14.39 0.25
CA GLU A 14 6.18 -14.52 -1.02
C GLU A 14 5.64 -13.17 -1.50
N SER A 15 5.68 -13.00 -2.80
CA SER A 15 4.96 -11.97 -3.52
C SER A 15 3.83 -12.61 -4.31
N CYS A 16 2.94 -11.81 -4.85
CA CYS A 16 1.87 -12.27 -5.71
C CYS A 16 1.85 -11.51 -7.04
N PHE A 17 1.12 -12.08 -7.97
CA PHE A 17 0.86 -11.54 -9.30
C PHE A 17 -0.63 -11.63 -9.60
N ILE A 18 -1.11 -10.77 -10.46
CA ILE A 18 -2.42 -10.93 -11.07
C ILE A 18 -2.35 -12.06 -12.09
N GLU A 19 -3.15 -13.10 -11.88
CA GLU A 19 -3.29 -14.21 -12.82
C GLU A 19 -4.35 -13.90 -13.86
N GLU A 20 -5.48 -13.35 -13.43
CA GLU A 20 -6.60 -12.97 -14.27
C GLU A 20 -7.35 -11.79 -13.67
N THR A 21 -7.78 -10.84 -14.48
CA THR A 21 -8.61 -9.71 -14.05
C THR A 21 -9.44 -9.15 -15.21
N ASN A 22 -10.61 -8.60 -14.87
CA ASN A 22 -11.39 -7.75 -15.76
C ASN A 22 -11.36 -6.26 -15.34
N ILE A 23 -10.49 -5.91 -14.40
CA ILE A 23 -10.26 -4.52 -13.98
C ILE A 23 -9.34 -3.84 -14.99
N SER A 24 -9.68 -2.61 -15.36
CA SER A 24 -8.80 -1.79 -16.23
C SER A 24 -7.54 -1.35 -15.48
N GLU A 25 -6.45 -1.15 -16.22
CA GLU A 25 -5.19 -0.66 -15.66
C GLU A 25 -5.36 0.68 -14.94
N ASP A 26 -6.19 1.58 -15.46
CA ASP A 26 -6.47 2.89 -14.85
C ASP A 26 -6.97 2.80 -13.40
N ILE A 27 -7.69 1.74 -13.06
CA ILE A 27 -8.17 1.52 -11.68
C ILE A 27 -7.00 1.15 -10.77
N PHE A 28 -6.08 0.32 -11.23
CA PHE A 28 -4.89 -0.02 -10.46
C PHE A 28 -3.96 1.19 -10.25
N ASP A 29 -3.85 2.07 -11.22
CA ASP A 29 -3.08 3.31 -11.11
C ASP A 29 -3.65 4.22 -10.04
N THR A 30 -4.97 4.21 -9.82
CA THR A 30 -5.59 5.02 -8.75
C THR A 30 -5.25 4.56 -7.34
N LEU A 31 -4.80 3.32 -7.14
CA LEU A 31 -4.37 2.82 -5.81
C LEU A 31 -3.20 3.61 -5.22
N CYS A 32 -2.35 4.17 -6.07
CA CYS A 32 -1.22 5.01 -5.64
C CYS A 32 -1.66 6.41 -5.19
N THR A 33 -2.89 6.81 -5.48
CA THR A 33 -3.39 8.18 -5.27
C THR A 33 -4.29 8.32 -4.05
N ALA A 34 -4.43 7.29 -3.24
CA ALA A 34 -5.34 7.24 -2.08
C ALA A 34 -6.81 7.54 -2.42
N THR A 35 -7.19 7.37 -3.68
CA THR A 35 -8.56 7.58 -4.13
C THR A 35 -9.45 6.41 -3.69
N PRO A 36 -10.63 6.66 -3.11
CA PRO A 36 -11.58 5.59 -2.85
C PRO A 36 -11.99 4.88 -4.13
N LEU A 37 -11.95 3.56 -4.10
CA LEU A 37 -12.33 2.70 -5.21
C LEU A 37 -13.76 2.18 -5.03
N SER A 38 -14.45 1.99 -6.14
CA SER A 38 -15.76 1.35 -6.17
C SER A 38 -15.70 0.22 -7.18
N PHE A 39 -15.98 -1.00 -6.72
CA PHE A 39 -16.03 -2.19 -7.54
C PHE A 39 -17.49 -2.68 -7.62
N GLY A 40 -17.92 -3.08 -8.80
CA GLY A 40 -19.22 -3.71 -9.05
C GLY A 40 -19.06 -5.21 -9.27
N ASN A 41 -18.86 -5.60 -10.53
CA ASN A 41 -18.68 -6.99 -10.94
C ASN A 41 -17.22 -7.31 -11.30
N GLU A 42 -16.30 -6.45 -10.91
CA GLU A 42 -14.89 -6.63 -11.15
C GLU A 42 -14.35 -7.79 -10.32
N THR A 43 -13.48 -8.56 -10.94
CA THR A 43 -12.82 -9.70 -10.31
C THR A 43 -11.31 -9.61 -10.54
N VAL A 44 -10.56 -10.03 -9.55
CA VAL A 44 -9.12 -10.23 -9.66
C VAL A 44 -8.78 -11.57 -9.06
N HIS A 45 -8.01 -12.35 -9.79
CA HIS A 45 -7.42 -13.58 -9.31
C HIS A 45 -5.92 -13.39 -9.15
N PHE A 46 -5.44 -13.63 -7.93
CA PHE A 46 -4.03 -13.54 -7.60
C PHE A 46 -3.45 -14.93 -7.44
N ARG A 47 -2.18 -15.05 -7.76
CA ARG A 47 -1.37 -16.22 -7.44
C ARG A 47 -0.09 -15.83 -6.73
N TYR A 48 0.44 -16.70 -5.90
CA TYR A 48 1.76 -16.53 -5.31
C TYR A 48 2.87 -16.70 -6.36
N SER A 49 4.04 -16.12 -6.08
CA SER A 49 5.21 -16.26 -6.96
C SER A 49 5.70 -17.72 -7.05
N GLY A 50 5.35 -18.56 -6.07
CA GLY A 50 5.64 -19.99 -6.08
C GLY A 50 7.10 -20.32 -5.82
N LYS A 51 7.79 -19.51 -5.05
CA LYS A 51 9.16 -19.80 -4.61
C LYS A 51 9.11 -20.61 -3.32
N ASP A 52 9.53 -21.88 -3.39
CA ASP A 52 9.36 -22.87 -2.32
C ASP A 52 10.05 -22.53 -0.99
N ASP A 53 11.01 -21.61 -1.00
CA ASP A 53 11.79 -21.21 0.17
C ASP A 53 11.24 -19.96 0.88
N LYS A 54 10.19 -19.34 0.34
CA LYS A 54 9.61 -18.12 0.89
C LYS A 54 8.42 -18.37 1.80
N LYS A 55 8.30 -17.51 2.81
CA LYS A 55 7.18 -17.55 3.75
C LYS A 55 6.00 -16.75 3.21
N ILE A 56 4.78 -17.17 3.54
CA ILE A 56 3.59 -16.35 3.31
C ILE A 56 3.45 -15.39 4.49
N GLY A 57 3.51 -14.10 4.19
CA GLY A 57 3.36 -13.03 5.17
C GLY A 57 1.92 -12.61 5.39
N ASP A 58 1.68 -11.82 6.44
CA ASP A 58 0.37 -11.20 6.70
C ASP A 58 0.12 -10.01 5.74
N VAL A 59 1.19 -9.45 5.14
CA VAL A 59 1.17 -8.40 4.10
C VAL A 59 2.02 -8.87 2.94
N LEU A 60 1.49 -8.76 1.74
CA LEU A 60 2.11 -9.24 0.51
C LEU A 60 2.32 -8.10 -0.48
N ASN A 61 3.42 -8.17 -1.20
CA ASN A 61 3.67 -7.35 -2.36
C ASN A 61 2.95 -7.93 -3.59
N CYS A 62 2.28 -7.08 -4.36
CA CYS A 62 1.85 -7.41 -5.70
C CYS A 62 2.73 -6.67 -6.70
N TRP A 63 3.31 -7.39 -7.68
CA TRP A 63 4.21 -6.79 -8.65
C TRP A 63 3.49 -6.01 -9.76
N ASP A 64 2.20 -6.26 -9.94
CA ASP A 64 1.44 -5.69 -11.06
C ASP A 64 0.81 -4.33 -10.73
N PHE A 65 0.83 -3.91 -9.47
CA PHE A 65 0.33 -2.59 -9.07
C PHE A 65 0.95 -2.08 -7.77
N CYS A 66 0.83 -0.78 -7.54
CA CYS A 66 1.20 -0.15 -6.28
C CYS A 66 0.12 -0.37 -5.22
N GLY A 67 0.31 -1.34 -4.33
CA GLY A 67 -0.64 -1.59 -3.26
C GLY A 67 -0.22 -2.76 -2.39
N TYR A 68 -0.98 -2.96 -1.33
CA TYR A 68 -0.72 -4.04 -0.40
C TYR A 68 -1.88 -5.01 -0.41
N LEU A 69 -1.57 -6.29 -0.55
CA LEU A 69 -2.51 -7.36 -0.26
C LEU A 69 -2.27 -7.85 1.16
N ILE A 70 -3.34 -8.04 1.90
CA ILE A 70 -3.30 -8.46 3.29
C ILE A 70 -4.19 -9.66 3.51
N ASN A 71 -3.90 -10.46 4.52
CA ASN A 71 -4.75 -11.56 4.92
C ASN A 71 -5.85 -11.11 5.92
N ASP A 72 -6.81 -12.00 6.18
CA ASP A 72 -7.92 -11.74 7.12
C ASP A 72 -7.41 -11.37 8.54
N LYS A 73 -6.31 -11.96 9.00
CA LYS A 73 -5.74 -11.69 10.33
C LYS A 73 -5.26 -10.24 10.43
N PHE A 74 -4.52 -9.78 9.44
CA PHE A 74 -4.01 -8.41 9.43
C PHE A 74 -5.13 -7.39 9.17
N CYS A 75 -6.09 -7.73 8.29
CA CYS A 75 -7.29 -6.94 8.07
C CYS A 75 -8.08 -6.72 9.38
N ASN A 76 -8.33 -7.77 10.15
CA ASN A 76 -9.02 -7.67 11.43
C ASN A 76 -8.26 -6.81 12.43
N LEU A 77 -6.92 -6.92 12.47
CA LEU A 77 -6.09 -6.07 13.33
C LEU A 77 -6.25 -4.59 12.99
N LEU A 78 -6.21 -4.24 11.70
CA LEU A 78 -6.36 -2.85 11.27
C LEU A 78 -7.80 -2.34 11.50
N ALA A 79 -8.81 -3.14 11.20
CA ALA A 79 -10.22 -2.78 11.32
C ALA A 79 -10.67 -2.50 12.77
N THR A 80 -9.95 -3.00 13.78
CA THR A 80 -10.21 -2.67 15.18
C THR A 80 -9.81 -1.24 15.55
N ASN A 81 -9.02 -0.58 14.71
CA ASN A 81 -8.54 0.77 14.96
C ASN A 81 -9.36 1.80 14.18
N ASN A 82 -10.27 2.51 14.85
CA ASN A 82 -11.16 3.51 14.26
C ASN A 82 -10.45 4.76 13.71
N LYS A 83 -9.15 4.90 13.92
CA LYS A 83 -8.33 6.00 13.36
C LYS A 83 -7.75 5.66 11.98
N ILE A 84 -7.89 4.42 11.52
CA ILE A 84 -7.43 3.99 10.19
C ILE A 84 -8.53 4.28 9.18
N GLN A 85 -8.21 5.09 8.18
CA GLN A 85 -9.09 5.39 7.05
C GLN A 85 -8.59 4.62 5.83
N ALA A 86 -9.14 3.44 5.63
CA ALA A 86 -8.79 2.57 4.53
C ALA A 86 -10.00 1.79 4.03
N GLN A 87 -9.94 1.38 2.77
CA GLN A 87 -10.85 0.40 2.20
C GLN A 87 -10.21 -0.98 2.25
N TYR A 88 -11.01 -1.97 2.55
CA TYR A 88 -10.62 -3.39 2.56
C TYR A 88 -11.44 -4.10 1.50
N ILE A 89 -10.83 -4.36 0.35
CA ILE A 89 -11.53 -4.90 -0.82
C ILE A 89 -11.16 -6.37 -0.96
N LYS A 90 -12.11 -7.24 -0.71
CA LYS A 90 -11.90 -8.69 -0.73
C LYS A 90 -12.21 -9.26 -2.10
N PHE A 91 -11.18 -9.66 -2.83
CA PHE A 91 -11.32 -10.35 -4.11
C PHE A 91 -11.35 -11.88 -3.97
N GLN A 92 -10.50 -12.42 -3.11
CA GLN A 92 -10.37 -13.85 -2.85
C GLN A 92 -10.27 -14.12 -1.35
N LYS A 93 -10.33 -15.40 -0.96
CA LYS A 93 -10.26 -15.79 0.46
C LYS A 93 -9.02 -15.26 1.17
N ASP A 94 -7.86 -15.34 0.52
CA ASP A 94 -6.56 -15.04 1.13
C ASP A 94 -5.97 -13.70 0.68
N PHE A 95 -6.73 -12.92 -0.13
CA PHE A 95 -6.26 -11.67 -0.71
C PHE A 95 -7.28 -10.55 -0.50
N ILE A 96 -6.93 -9.65 0.38
CA ILE A 96 -7.69 -8.42 0.63
C ILE A 96 -6.80 -7.25 0.21
N LEU A 97 -7.27 -6.45 -0.73
CA LEU A 97 -6.58 -5.22 -1.10
C LEU A 97 -6.79 -4.18 -0.02
N LEU A 98 -5.68 -3.68 0.52
CA LEU A 98 -5.66 -2.55 1.43
C LEU A 98 -5.46 -1.26 0.62
N ASN A 99 -6.54 -0.50 0.46
CA ASN A 99 -6.47 0.84 -0.11
C ASN A 99 -6.53 1.88 1.00
N ASN A 100 -5.37 2.44 1.34
CA ASN A 100 -5.27 3.50 2.34
C ASN A 100 -5.69 4.82 1.70
N THR A 101 -6.83 5.38 2.13
CA THR A 101 -7.42 6.60 1.57
C THR A 101 -7.06 7.87 2.32
N LEU A 102 -6.26 7.76 3.39
CA LEU A 102 -5.83 8.91 4.16
C LEU A 102 -4.46 9.42 3.69
N VAL A 103 -4.47 10.60 3.10
CA VAL A 103 -3.27 11.34 2.74
C VAL A 103 -3.09 12.52 3.68
N ILE A 104 -1.87 12.74 4.13
CA ILE A 104 -1.55 13.93 4.93
C ILE A 104 -0.33 14.65 4.36
N ASP A 105 -0.41 15.98 4.38
CA ASP A 105 0.73 16.87 4.17
C ASP A 105 1.59 16.89 5.45
N GLY A 106 2.35 15.82 5.64
CA GLY A 106 3.14 15.59 6.85
C GLY A 106 4.60 15.97 6.73
N LEU A 107 5.10 16.29 5.54
CA LEU A 107 6.50 16.60 5.34
C LEU A 107 6.82 18.06 5.67
N ASN A 108 7.93 18.25 6.35
CA ASN A 108 8.56 19.57 6.47
C ASN A 108 9.45 19.81 5.23
N SER A 109 8.88 20.41 4.20
CA SER A 109 9.54 20.60 2.91
C SER A 109 10.88 21.35 3.00
N ALA A 110 11.03 22.25 3.98
CA ALA A 110 12.27 22.98 4.18
C ALA A 110 13.41 22.12 4.75
N LYS A 111 13.11 20.96 5.31
CA LYS A 111 14.06 20.05 5.95
C LYS A 111 14.12 18.66 5.31
N THR A 112 13.13 18.32 4.51
CA THR A 112 13.10 17.06 3.76
C THR A 112 14.09 17.15 2.60
N LYS A 113 14.91 16.12 2.42
CA LYS A 113 15.79 16.02 1.27
C LYS A 113 15.12 15.18 0.19
N TYR A 114 14.94 15.79 -0.97
CA TYR A 114 14.31 15.17 -2.12
C TYR A 114 15.35 14.66 -3.10
N GLU A 115 15.04 13.56 -3.72
CA GLU A 115 15.76 13.04 -4.88
C GLU A 115 15.16 13.64 -6.15
N TYR A 116 16.01 14.14 -7.05
CA TYR A 116 15.59 14.81 -8.27
C TYR A 116 16.13 14.07 -9.50
N PHE A 117 15.30 14.01 -10.52
CA PHE A 117 15.72 13.72 -11.88
C PHE A 117 15.35 14.92 -12.74
N GLU A 118 16.37 15.56 -13.35
CA GLU A 118 16.24 16.89 -13.98
C GLU A 118 15.68 17.91 -12.98
N ASN A 119 14.41 18.34 -13.15
CA ASN A 119 13.73 19.28 -12.24
C ASN A 119 12.57 18.66 -11.46
N ASP A 120 12.31 17.38 -11.68
CA ASP A 120 11.18 16.67 -11.07
C ASP A 120 11.62 15.91 -9.81
N ILE A 121 10.80 15.97 -8.77
CA ILE A 121 10.99 15.14 -7.58
C ILE A 121 10.61 13.71 -7.94
N ILE A 122 11.59 12.79 -7.85
CA ILE A 122 11.41 11.38 -8.11
C ILE A 122 11.37 10.55 -6.83
N GLY A 123 11.78 11.13 -5.70
CA GLY A 123 11.81 10.42 -4.43
C GLY A 123 12.18 11.29 -3.24
N VAL A 124 12.37 10.66 -2.10
CA VAL A 124 12.81 11.29 -0.87
C VAL A 124 13.99 10.53 -0.30
N GLU A 125 15.15 11.17 -0.21
CA GLU A 125 16.35 10.61 0.42
C GLU A 125 16.24 10.59 1.95
N GLU A 126 15.79 11.72 2.53
CA GLU A 126 15.70 11.88 3.98
C GLU A 126 14.39 12.59 4.36
N TYR A 127 13.54 11.88 5.08
CA TYR A 127 12.24 12.39 5.54
C TYR A 127 12.40 13.28 6.77
N SER A 128 11.83 14.49 6.71
CA SER A 128 11.61 15.32 7.88
C SER A 128 10.12 15.60 8.04
N PHE A 129 9.56 15.23 9.18
CA PHE A 129 8.13 15.34 9.43
C PHE A 129 7.78 16.61 10.22
N LYS A 130 6.63 17.19 9.94
CA LYS A 130 6.01 18.23 10.77
C LYS A 130 5.64 17.63 12.13
N GLN A 131 5.54 18.48 13.15
CA GLN A 131 5.01 18.04 14.46
C GLN A 131 3.46 18.03 14.40
N LEU A 132 2.90 16.87 14.12
CA LEU A 132 1.46 16.63 14.03
C LEU A 132 1.08 15.40 14.87
N ASP A 133 -0.20 15.25 15.14
CA ASP A 133 -0.75 14.00 15.68
C ASP A 133 -1.09 13.07 14.51
N TYR A 134 -0.15 12.19 14.20
CA TYR A 134 -0.27 11.29 13.05
C TYR A 134 -1.19 10.11 13.35
N PRO A 135 -2.08 9.76 12.40
CA PRO A 135 -2.86 8.53 12.50
C PRO A 135 -1.97 7.29 12.35
N PRO A 136 -2.48 6.11 12.76
CA PRO A 136 -1.70 4.87 12.70
C PRO A 136 -1.27 4.43 11.31
N LEU A 137 -2.04 4.78 10.29
CA LEU A 137 -1.76 4.48 8.90
C LEU A 137 -2.15 5.68 8.02
N PHE A 138 -1.25 6.10 7.14
CA PHE A 138 -1.46 7.23 6.23
C PHE A 138 -0.51 7.16 5.04
N GLN A 139 -0.84 7.89 3.98
CA GLN A 139 0.07 8.20 2.89
C GLN A 139 0.62 9.62 3.05
N ILE A 140 1.81 9.87 2.53
CA ILE A 140 2.41 11.20 2.50
C ILE A 140 2.17 11.81 1.11
N SER A 141 1.67 13.04 1.09
CA SER A 141 1.68 13.85 -0.12
C SER A 141 3.11 14.31 -0.40
N LEU A 142 3.61 14.06 -1.58
CA LEU A 142 4.89 14.57 -2.11
C LEU A 142 4.65 15.84 -2.93
#